data_4ee63bf3f90527228a4c79bcd3f7e8a3
#
_entry.id   4ee63bf3f90527228a4c79bcd3f7e8a3
#
_cell.length_a   1.000
_cell.length_b   1.000
_cell.length_c   1.000
_cell.angle_alpha   90.00
_cell.angle_beta   90.00
_cell.angle_gamma   90.00
#
_symmetry.space_group_name_H-M   'P 1'
#
loop_
_entity.id
_entity.type
_entity.pdbx_description
1 polymer ?
#
loop_
_entity_poly.entity_id
_entity_poly.type
_entity_poly.pdbx_seq_one_letter_code
_entity_poly.pdbx_strand_id
1 'polypeptide(L)'
;MNDSQDLHLKEKNTTFDSSDSLIHLVHYYDLGDKLYTWDEFEPNLYEIDYEIKCCGKSDVQKIKFGIRDFGTKGTHFTINDIPTFIRGAVNSCEFPITGYPPMSYEEWKKVMKVYKDYGFNCIRFHSWCPPESAFQVADELGLYLQVENSDWRFTVGEDEATNAFYLDEAQRIIKEYGNHPSFAFFCEGNELVGKDCVDFLKEMLTEWKKDSRHLYVAASGY
;
A
#
# COMPACT_ATOMS: atom_id res chain seq x y z
N MET A 1 19.06 19.46 1.77
CA MET A 1 18.36 19.93 2.98
C MET A 1 16.97 20.25 2.51
N ASN A 2 16.02 19.35 2.71
CA ASN A 2 14.62 19.65 2.43
C ASN A 2 14.12 20.50 3.59
N ASP A 3 13.81 21.77 3.31
CA ASP A 3 12.98 22.55 4.21
C ASP A 3 11.63 21.83 4.26
N SER A 4 11.38 21.08 5.33
CA SER A 4 10.06 20.56 5.65
C SER A 4 9.16 21.79 5.85
N GLN A 5 8.39 22.14 4.82
CA GLN A 5 7.39 23.18 4.97
C GLN A 5 6.27 22.58 5.81
N ASP A 6 6.24 22.94 7.08
CA ASP A 6 5.15 22.60 7.99
C ASP A 6 3.84 23.12 7.41
N LEU A 7 3.00 22.22 6.94
CA LEU A 7 1.64 22.55 6.53
C LEU A 7 0.79 22.63 7.80
N HIS A 8 0.77 23.80 8.41
CA HIS A 8 -0.03 24.02 9.62
C HIS A 8 -1.53 24.11 9.27
N LEU A 9 -2.18 22.95 9.24
CA LEU A 9 -3.63 22.89 9.12
C LEU A 9 -4.28 23.23 10.46
N LYS A 10 -5.48 23.83 10.39
CA LYS A 10 -6.25 24.10 11.60
C LYS A 10 -6.66 22.79 12.27
N GLU A 11 -6.40 22.71 13.57
CA GLU A 11 -6.91 21.63 14.40
C GLU A 11 -8.43 21.52 14.26
N LYS A 12 -8.95 20.30 14.13
CA LYS A 12 -10.37 20.00 14.11
C LYS A 12 -10.72 19.15 15.31
N ASN A 13 -11.64 19.65 16.11
CA ASN A 13 -12.12 18.98 17.30
C ASN A 13 -13.54 18.44 17.06
N THR A 14 -13.79 17.19 17.39
CA THR A 14 -15.10 16.56 17.38
C THR A 14 -15.36 15.91 18.73
N THR A 15 -16.51 16.23 19.33
CA THR A 15 -16.96 15.58 20.55
C THR A 15 -18.04 14.55 20.20
N PHE A 16 -17.97 13.37 20.75
CA PHE A 16 -18.92 12.28 20.53
C PHE A 16 -19.28 11.58 21.84
N ASP A 17 -20.46 10.96 21.88
CA ASP A 17 -20.86 10.12 23.00
C ASP A 17 -20.37 8.69 22.77
N SER A 18 -19.86 8.06 23.82
CA SER A 18 -19.28 6.70 23.77
C SER A 18 -20.32 5.59 23.87
N SER A 19 -21.59 5.87 23.58
CA SER A 19 -22.66 4.85 23.58
C SER A 19 -22.50 3.81 22.49
N ASP A 20 -21.80 4.15 21.39
CA ASP A 20 -21.58 3.25 20.25
C ASP A 20 -20.25 2.49 20.38
N SER A 21 -20.28 1.24 19.99
CA SER A 21 -19.08 0.37 20.00
C SER A 21 -18.07 0.73 18.91
N LEU A 22 -18.50 1.47 17.88
CA LEU A 22 -17.67 1.94 16.75
C LEU A 22 -18.15 3.32 16.32
N ILE A 23 -17.21 4.25 16.19
CA ILE A 23 -17.46 5.62 15.74
C ILE A 23 -16.59 5.89 14.51
N HIS A 24 -17.22 6.31 13.41
CA HIS A 24 -16.53 6.74 12.21
C HIS A 24 -16.49 8.28 12.17
N LEU A 25 -15.27 8.83 12.19
CA LEU A 25 -15.04 10.26 12.05
C LEU A 25 -14.40 10.55 10.69
N VAL A 26 -14.92 11.53 9.98
CA VAL A 26 -14.38 11.99 8.70
C VAL A 26 -14.07 13.47 8.79
N HIS A 27 -12.83 13.84 8.54
CA HIS A 27 -12.37 15.21 8.51
C HIS A 27 -11.82 15.54 7.11
N TYR A 28 -12.27 16.66 6.56
CA TYR A 28 -11.79 17.18 5.27
C TYR A 28 -10.86 18.36 5.56
N TYR A 29 -9.68 18.33 4.95
CA TYR A 29 -8.71 19.42 5.01
C TYR A 29 -8.47 19.95 3.61
N ASP A 30 -8.51 21.27 3.47
CA ASP A 30 -8.04 21.95 2.28
C ASP A 30 -6.53 22.18 2.42
N LEU A 31 -5.76 21.55 1.57
CA LEU A 31 -4.30 21.60 1.59
C LEU A 31 -3.76 22.81 0.79
N GLY A 32 -4.65 23.55 0.10
CA GLY A 32 -4.30 24.71 -0.70
C GLY A 32 -3.48 24.40 -1.94
N ASP A 33 -2.95 25.45 -2.58
CA ASP A 33 -2.23 25.35 -3.86
C ASP A 33 -0.76 24.88 -3.73
N LYS A 34 -0.26 24.73 -2.51
CA LYS A 34 1.13 24.33 -2.24
C LYS A 34 1.23 22.87 -1.79
N LEU A 35 0.64 22.00 -2.59
CA LEU A 35 0.69 20.58 -2.33
C LEU A 35 1.95 19.97 -2.94
N TYR A 36 2.78 19.33 -2.10
CA TYR A 36 3.88 18.49 -2.56
C TYR A 36 3.39 17.06 -2.73
N THR A 37 3.43 16.58 -3.96
CA THR A 37 3.07 15.19 -4.26
C THR A 37 4.24 14.26 -3.98
N TRP A 38 3.92 12.99 -3.76
CA TRP A 38 4.87 11.92 -3.57
C TRP A 38 5.16 11.22 -4.90
N ASP A 39 6.44 10.99 -5.19
CA ASP A 39 6.90 10.14 -6.29
C ASP A 39 8.28 9.53 -5.98
N GLU A 40 8.89 8.82 -6.96
CA GLU A 40 10.18 8.16 -6.79
C GLU A 40 11.36 9.12 -6.61
N PHE A 41 11.25 10.37 -7.02
CA PHE A 41 12.32 11.39 -6.97
C PHE A 41 12.11 12.35 -5.80
N GLU A 42 10.86 12.66 -5.50
CA GLU A 42 10.43 13.54 -4.41
C GLU A 42 9.42 12.81 -3.52
N PRO A 43 9.87 11.89 -2.66
CA PRO A 43 8.98 11.11 -1.79
C PRO A 43 8.50 11.94 -0.60
N ASN A 44 7.72 12.98 -0.89
CA ASN A 44 7.19 13.91 0.10
C ASN A 44 6.13 13.21 0.97
N LEU A 45 6.34 13.24 2.28
CA LEU A 45 5.43 12.67 3.27
C LEU A 45 4.90 13.76 4.19
N TYR A 46 3.64 13.63 4.56
CA TYR A 46 2.96 14.40 5.57
C TYR A 46 2.76 13.56 6.82
N GLU A 47 2.67 14.20 7.97
CA GLU A 47 2.30 13.57 9.23
C GLU A 47 1.05 14.23 9.79
N ILE A 48 0.12 13.43 10.28
CA ILE A 48 -1.06 13.90 10.99
C ILE A 48 -1.10 13.26 12.38
N ASP A 49 -1.31 14.11 13.39
CA ASP A 49 -1.46 13.68 14.76
C ASP A 49 -2.96 13.59 15.10
N TYR A 50 -3.39 12.42 15.58
CA TYR A 50 -4.71 12.21 16.15
C TYR A 50 -4.61 12.05 17.64
N GLU A 51 -5.31 12.91 18.38
CA GLU A 51 -5.40 12.78 19.83
C GLU A 51 -6.85 12.45 20.23
N ILE A 52 -7.02 11.37 20.98
CA ILE A 52 -8.29 10.95 21.56
C ILE A 52 -8.22 11.19 23.07
N LYS A 53 -9.17 11.97 23.60
CA LYS A 53 -9.28 12.25 25.03
C LYS A 53 -10.55 11.64 25.60
N CYS A 54 -10.41 10.80 26.61
CA CYS A 54 -11.54 10.23 27.36
C CYS A 54 -11.18 10.01 28.82
N CYS A 55 -12.10 10.39 29.73
CA CYS A 55 -11.98 10.08 31.17
C CYS A 55 -10.65 10.53 31.80
N GLY A 56 -10.12 11.69 31.39
CA GLY A 56 -8.85 12.23 31.90
C GLY A 56 -7.59 11.53 31.38
N LYS A 57 -7.73 10.66 30.37
CA LYS A 57 -6.63 10.03 29.65
C LYS A 57 -6.60 10.52 28.20
N SER A 58 -5.43 10.51 27.58
CA SER A 58 -5.28 10.75 26.15
C SER A 58 -4.46 9.63 25.50
N ASP A 59 -4.78 9.35 24.24
CA ASP A 59 -4.00 8.52 23.34
C ASP A 59 -3.69 9.31 22.07
N VAL A 60 -2.45 9.28 21.61
CA VAL A 60 -1.98 10.02 20.45
C VAL A 60 -1.46 9.04 19.42
N GLN A 61 -1.98 9.11 18.21
CA GLN A 61 -1.54 8.35 17.06
C GLN A 61 -0.97 9.29 16.00
N LYS A 62 0.20 8.95 15.47
CA LYS A 62 0.86 9.67 14.39
C LYS A 62 0.81 8.82 13.13
N ILE A 63 0.27 9.39 12.07
CA ILE A 63 0.12 8.71 10.79
C ILE A 63 0.88 9.49 9.73
N LYS A 64 1.85 8.85 9.07
CA LYS A 64 2.52 9.37 7.90
C LYS A 64 1.77 8.94 6.64
N PHE A 65 1.66 9.83 5.67
CA PHE A 65 1.03 9.55 4.38
C PHE A 65 1.65 10.41 3.28
N GLY A 66 1.55 9.94 2.04
CA GLY A 66 1.93 10.71 0.86
C GLY A 66 0.73 10.96 -0.03
N ILE A 67 0.74 12.05 -0.79
CA ILE A 67 -0.33 12.38 -1.73
C ILE A 67 0.18 12.15 -3.14
N ARG A 68 -0.47 11.26 -3.86
CA ARG A 68 -0.15 10.92 -5.23
C ARG A 68 -1.39 10.55 -6.03
N ASP A 69 -1.29 10.68 -7.32
CA ASP A 69 -2.17 10.04 -8.28
C ASP A 69 -1.36 9.01 -9.09
N PHE A 70 -1.70 7.72 -8.96
CA PHE A 70 -1.04 6.63 -9.68
C PHE A 70 -2.04 5.97 -10.61
N GLY A 71 -1.78 6.06 -11.91
CA GLY A 71 -2.73 5.62 -12.90
C GLY A 71 -2.11 5.14 -14.21
N THR A 72 -2.92 5.14 -15.26
CA THR A 72 -2.51 4.77 -16.61
C THR A 72 -3.02 5.78 -17.63
N LYS A 73 -2.20 6.07 -18.66
CA LYS A 73 -2.59 6.87 -19.81
C LYS A 73 -2.16 6.16 -21.09
N GLY A 74 -3.14 5.61 -21.81
CA GLY A 74 -2.86 4.71 -22.93
C GLY A 74 -2.11 3.47 -22.49
N THR A 75 -0.90 3.27 -22.96
CA THR A 75 -0.03 2.12 -22.63
C THR A 75 1.03 2.42 -21.58
N HIS A 76 0.97 3.59 -20.95
CA HIS A 76 1.96 4.02 -19.95
C HIS A 76 1.35 4.11 -18.56
N PHE A 77 2.13 3.78 -17.54
CA PHE A 77 1.83 4.17 -16.17
C PHE A 77 2.09 5.67 -16.00
N THR A 78 1.33 6.28 -15.11
CA THR A 78 1.52 7.69 -14.74
C THR A 78 1.59 7.84 -13.24
N ILE A 79 2.43 8.75 -12.78
CA ILE A 79 2.45 9.28 -11.42
C ILE A 79 2.24 10.79 -11.49
N ASN A 80 1.22 11.31 -10.80
CA ASN A 80 0.90 12.74 -10.81
C ASN A 80 0.81 13.31 -12.24
N ASP A 81 0.10 12.58 -13.15
CA ASP A 81 -0.04 12.84 -14.59
C ASP A 81 1.26 12.73 -15.42
N ILE A 82 2.39 12.41 -14.82
CA ILE A 82 3.68 12.26 -15.51
C ILE A 82 3.89 10.80 -15.91
N PRO A 83 4.19 10.50 -17.19
CA PRO A 83 4.53 9.14 -17.62
C PRO A 83 5.72 8.58 -16.83
N THR A 84 5.53 7.39 -16.26
CA THR A 84 6.51 6.73 -15.40
C THR A 84 6.91 5.38 -15.97
N PHE A 85 8.21 5.14 -16.04
CA PHE A 85 8.77 3.85 -16.46
C PHE A 85 9.09 3.00 -15.23
N ILE A 86 8.48 1.82 -15.14
CA ILE A 86 8.71 0.89 -14.03
C ILE A 86 9.98 0.08 -14.28
N ARG A 87 10.94 0.23 -13.39
CA ARG A 87 12.19 -0.53 -13.32
C ARG A 87 12.13 -1.42 -12.10
N GLY A 88 11.53 -2.61 -12.27
CA GLY A 88 11.21 -3.50 -11.16
C GLY A 88 12.20 -4.64 -10.98
N ALA A 89 12.27 -5.13 -9.75
CA ALA A 89 12.90 -6.40 -9.41
C ALA A 89 11.95 -7.23 -8.54
N VAL A 90 12.14 -8.55 -8.53
CA VAL A 90 11.32 -9.47 -7.75
C VAL A 90 11.98 -9.76 -6.40
N ASN A 91 11.15 -9.86 -5.37
CA ASN A 91 11.51 -10.37 -4.05
C ASN A 91 10.60 -11.56 -3.73
N SER A 92 11.17 -12.75 -3.68
CA SER A 92 10.46 -14.01 -3.42
C SER A 92 10.59 -14.46 -1.96
N CYS A 93 10.71 -13.52 -1.02
CA CYS A 93 10.91 -13.78 0.41
C CYS A 93 12.22 -14.56 0.70
N GLU A 94 13.27 -14.25 -0.04
CA GLU A 94 14.56 -14.97 0.01
C GLU A 94 15.48 -14.36 1.07
N PHE A 95 15.42 -14.87 2.28
CA PHE A 95 16.25 -14.45 3.41
C PHE A 95 17.02 -15.65 3.99
N PRO A 96 18.06 -16.14 3.29
CA PRO A 96 18.69 -17.42 3.60
C PRO A 96 19.47 -17.42 4.96
N ILE A 97 19.86 -16.26 5.46
CA ILE A 97 20.59 -16.15 6.72
C ILE A 97 19.65 -16.31 7.91
N THR A 98 18.48 -15.68 7.85
CA THR A 98 17.50 -15.66 8.94
C THR A 98 16.41 -16.70 8.79
N GLY A 99 16.10 -17.12 7.55
CA GLY A 99 15.00 -18.02 7.23
C GLY A 99 13.62 -17.35 7.25
N TYR A 100 13.54 -16.04 7.50
CA TYR A 100 12.33 -15.23 7.50
C TYR A 100 12.63 -13.79 7.11
N PRO A 101 11.64 -13.01 6.63
CA PRO A 101 11.84 -11.62 6.26
C PRO A 101 12.12 -10.73 7.49
N PRO A 102 12.85 -9.64 7.29
CA PRO A 102 13.04 -8.64 8.34
C PRO A 102 11.70 -8.08 8.83
N MET A 103 11.62 -7.78 10.13
CA MET A 103 10.43 -7.16 10.73
C MET A 103 10.69 -5.71 11.14
N SER A 104 11.96 -5.28 11.19
CA SER A 104 12.33 -3.93 11.62
C SER A 104 12.52 -2.98 10.43
N TYR A 105 12.22 -1.71 10.68
CA TYR A 105 12.47 -0.62 9.74
C TYR A 105 13.93 -0.55 9.27
N GLU A 106 14.89 -0.66 10.19
CA GLU A 106 16.32 -0.54 9.89
C GLU A 106 16.84 -1.65 8.98
N GLU A 107 16.32 -2.86 9.12
CA GLU A 107 16.69 -3.97 8.25
C GLU A 107 16.07 -3.80 6.86
N TRP A 108 14.80 -3.41 6.76
CA TRP A 108 14.17 -3.11 5.48
C TRP A 108 14.84 -1.95 4.76
N LYS A 109 15.29 -0.93 5.51
CA LYS A 109 16.04 0.20 4.92
C LYS A 109 17.33 -0.26 4.26
N LYS A 110 18.06 -1.21 4.85
CA LYS A 110 19.25 -1.81 4.22
C LYS A 110 18.88 -2.57 2.95
N VAL A 111 17.84 -3.38 2.98
CA VAL A 111 17.37 -4.15 1.82
C VAL A 111 16.94 -3.21 0.69
N MET A 112 16.05 -2.29 0.96
CA MET A 112 15.44 -1.43 -0.07
C MET A 112 16.42 -0.38 -0.63
N LYS A 113 17.38 0.06 0.20
CA LYS A 113 18.45 0.94 -0.30
C LYS A 113 19.27 0.27 -1.42
N VAL A 114 19.49 -1.04 -1.37
CA VAL A 114 20.18 -1.75 -2.44
C VAL A 114 19.39 -1.66 -3.75
N TYR A 115 18.06 -1.84 -3.73
CA TYR A 115 17.24 -1.66 -4.94
C TYR A 115 17.38 -0.25 -5.52
N LYS A 116 17.31 0.79 -4.68
CA LYS A 116 17.49 2.18 -5.13
C LYS A 116 18.88 2.42 -5.69
N ASP A 117 19.93 1.94 -5.04
CA ASP A 117 21.32 2.11 -5.48
C ASP A 117 21.59 1.46 -6.85
N TYR A 118 20.85 0.37 -7.20
CA TYR A 118 20.86 -0.24 -8.52
C TYR A 118 19.92 0.42 -9.55
N GLY A 119 19.20 1.48 -9.16
CA GLY A 119 18.31 2.23 -10.04
C GLY A 119 16.93 1.63 -10.23
N PHE A 120 16.53 0.64 -9.41
CA PHE A 120 15.16 0.16 -9.39
C PHE A 120 14.24 1.17 -8.70
N ASN A 121 13.01 1.25 -9.20
CA ASN A 121 11.96 2.06 -8.59
C ASN A 121 10.75 1.24 -8.16
N CYS A 122 10.74 -0.07 -8.41
CA CYS A 122 9.64 -0.96 -8.05
C CYS A 122 10.14 -2.29 -7.50
N ILE A 123 9.48 -2.80 -6.48
CA ILE A 123 9.70 -4.14 -5.93
C ILE A 123 8.40 -4.93 -6.04
N ARG A 124 8.44 -6.07 -6.72
CA ARG A 124 7.37 -7.05 -6.74
C ARG A 124 7.61 -8.06 -5.61
N PHE A 125 6.69 -8.16 -4.67
CA PHE A 125 6.65 -9.19 -3.64
C PHE A 125 5.89 -10.40 -4.17
N HIS A 126 6.64 -11.39 -4.66
CA HIS A 126 6.09 -12.57 -5.34
C HIS A 126 5.34 -13.49 -4.38
N SER A 127 4.02 -13.53 -4.52
CA SER A 127 3.11 -14.36 -3.72
C SER A 127 3.19 -14.09 -2.21
N TRP A 128 3.43 -12.85 -1.79
CA TRP A 128 3.38 -12.47 -0.38
C TRP A 128 3.22 -10.97 -0.17
N CYS A 129 2.74 -10.61 1.02
CA CYS A 129 2.64 -9.24 1.48
C CYS A 129 3.73 -8.98 2.54
N PRO A 130 4.60 -7.97 2.37
CA PRO A 130 5.62 -7.64 3.36
C PRO A 130 5.01 -6.96 4.59
N PRO A 131 5.74 -6.89 5.73
CA PRO A 131 5.27 -6.20 6.92
C PRO A 131 5.25 -4.68 6.76
N GLU A 132 4.51 -4.00 7.64
CA GLU A 132 4.37 -2.54 7.74
C GLU A 132 5.69 -1.78 7.57
N SER A 133 6.76 -2.25 8.22
CA SER A 133 8.09 -1.61 8.13
C SER A 133 8.66 -1.55 6.71
N ALA A 134 8.28 -2.47 5.84
CA ALA A 134 8.67 -2.44 4.44
C ALA A 134 7.97 -1.30 3.69
N PHE A 135 6.67 -1.10 3.93
CA PHE A 135 5.93 0.02 3.34
C PHE A 135 6.47 1.36 3.82
N GLN A 136 6.71 1.50 5.12
CA GLN A 136 7.28 2.73 5.70
C GLN A 136 8.61 3.11 5.05
N VAL A 137 9.50 2.14 4.85
CA VAL A 137 10.78 2.37 4.17
C VAL A 137 10.59 2.71 2.70
N ALA A 138 9.68 2.02 1.99
CA ALA A 138 9.39 2.30 0.60
C ALA A 138 8.82 3.70 0.40
N ASP A 139 7.94 4.14 1.29
CA ASP A 139 7.40 5.49 1.31
C ASP A 139 8.50 6.55 1.41
N GLU A 140 9.46 6.35 2.31
CA GLU A 140 10.57 7.29 2.52
C GLU A 140 11.60 7.28 1.40
N LEU A 141 11.81 6.13 0.76
CA LEU A 141 12.78 5.99 -0.33
C LEU A 141 12.20 6.27 -1.72
N GLY A 142 10.90 6.43 -1.87
CA GLY A 142 10.25 6.60 -3.17
C GLY A 142 10.34 5.32 -4.01
N LEU A 143 9.92 4.17 -3.43
CA LEU A 143 9.82 2.90 -4.14
C LEU A 143 8.36 2.54 -4.34
N TYR A 144 8.00 2.12 -5.54
CA TYR A 144 6.68 1.53 -5.81
C TYR A 144 6.69 0.06 -5.38
N LEU A 145 5.62 -0.38 -4.75
CA LEU A 145 5.46 -1.78 -4.34
C LEU A 145 4.33 -2.41 -5.15
N GLN A 146 4.62 -3.57 -5.73
CA GLN A 146 3.62 -4.54 -6.16
C GLN A 146 3.52 -5.60 -5.08
N VAL A 147 2.43 -5.56 -4.34
CA VAL A 147 2.10 -6.53 -3.29
C VAL A 147 1.24 -7.62 -3.89
N GLU A 148 1.47 -8.85 -3.53
CA GLU A 148 0.64 -9.98 -3.96
C GLU A 148 -0.02 -10.63 -2.76
N ASN A 149 -1.26 -11.09 -2.96
CA ASN A 149 -1.87 -12.04 -2.06
C ASN A 149 -1.04 -13.34 -2.07
N SER A 150 -1.04 -14.10 -0.98
CA SER A 150 -0.20 -15.30 -0.87
C SER A 150 -0.77 -16.48 -1.66
N ASP A 151 -1.24 -16.20 -2.89
CA ASP A 151 -1.86 -17.20 -3.74
C ASP A 151 -0.95 -17.65 -4.91
N TRP A 152 -0.76 -18.95 -5.01
CA TRP A 152 -0.10 -19.62 -6.13
C TRP A 152 -0.72 -21.01 -6.29
N ARG A 153 -2.03 -21.05 -6.56
CA ARG A 153 -2.83 -22.28 -6.65
C ARG A 153 -3.16 -22.67 -8.06
N PHE A 154 -3.41 -23.98 -8.22
CA PHE A 154 -3.94 -24.58 -9.46
C PHE A 154 -5.44 -24.90 -9.38
N THR A 155 -6.15 -24.44 -8.35
CA THR A 155 -7.58 -24.70 -8.10
C THR A 155 -8.33 -23.42 -7.72
N VAL A 156 -7.90 -22.27 -8.29
CA VAL A 156 -8.52 -20.98 -8.03
C VAL A 156 -9.96 -20.96 -8.52
N GLY A 157 -10.87 -20.50 -7.67
CA GLY A 157 -12.31 -20.49 -7.95
C GLY A 157 -13.06 -21.75 -7.57
N GLU A 158 -12.36 -22.89 -7.31
CA GLU A 158 -12.99 -24.21 -7.17
C GLU A 158 -13.42 -24.56 -5.73
N ASP A 159 -12.77 -24.01 -4.71
CA ASP A 159 -13.08 -24.26 -3.30
C ASP A 159 -13.55 -22.98 -2.61
N GLU A 160 -14.81 -22.98 -2.16
CA GLU A 160 -15.46 -21.80 -1.57
C GLU A 160 -14.75 -21.30 -0.30
N ALA A 161 -14.32 -22.21 0.58
CA ALA A 161 -13.66 -21.82 1.83
C ALA A 161 -12.31 -21.19 1.59
N THR A 162 -11.53 -21.74 0.65
CA THR A 162 -10.23 -21.21 0.24
C THR A 162 -10.38 -19.88 -0.50
N ASN A 163 -11.39 -19.76 -1.37
CA ASN A 163 -11.67 -18.49 -2.06
C ASN A 163 -12.06 -17.40 -1.06
N ALA A 164 -12.92 -17.72 -0.07
CA ALA A 164 -13.30 -16.78 0.99
C ALA A 164 -12.09 -16.31 1.82
N PHE A 165 -11.16 -17.22 2.13
CA PHE A 165 -9.91 -16.87 2.82
C PHE A 165 -9.10 -15.84 2.06
N TYR A 166 -8.85 -16.05 0.75
CA TYR A 166 -8.06 -15.11 -0.04
C TYR A 166 -8.75 -13.76 -0.28
N LEU A 167 -10.08 -13.76 -0.41
CA LEU A 167 -10.85 -12.51 -0.48
C LEU A 167 -10.74 -11.70 0.83
N ASP A 168 -10.85 -12.38 1.99
CA ASP A 168 -10.72 -11.73 3.30
C ASP A 168 -9.30 -11.22 3.52
N GLU A 169 -8.29 -12.01 3.18
CA GLU A 169 -6.87 -11.60 3.28
C GLU A 169 -6.55 -10.40 2.40
N ALA A 170 -7.01 -10.39 1.15
CA ALA A 170 -6.86 -9.24 0.26
C ALA A 170 -7.49 -7.96 0.85
N GLN A 171 -8.69 -8.07 1.41
CA GLN A 171 -9.35 -6.93 2.06
C GLN A 171 -8.57 -6.43 3.28
N ARG A 172 -7.97 -7.33 4.06
CA ARG A 172 -7.11 -6.96 5.19
C ARG A 172 -5.87 -6.22 4.73
N ILE A 173 -5.18 -6.71 3.70
CA ILE A 173 -4.00 -6.06 3.11
C ILE A 173 -4.36 -4.66 2.62
N ILE A 174 -5.42 -4.52 1.84
CA ILE A 174 -5.87 -3.22 1.30
C ILE A 174 -6.27 -2.26 2.43
N LYS A 175 -6.96 -2.75 3.45
CA LYS A 175 -7.39 -1.94 4.59
C LYS A 175 -6.21 -1.47 5.43
N GLU A 176 -5.26 -2.35 5.71
CA GLU A 176 -4.12 -2.06 6.58
C GLU A 176 -3.10 -1.17 5.89
N TYR A 177 -2.72 -1.52 4.67
CA TYR A 177 -1.60 -0.87 3.98
C TYR A 177 -2.00 0.09 2.86
N GLY A 178 -3.27 0.19 2.53
CA GLY A 178 -3.74 0.96 1.37
C GLY A 178 -3.47 2.47 1.41
N ASN A 179 -3.09 3.03 2.54
CA ASN A 179 -2.73 4.45 2.65
C ASN A 179 -1.24 4.73 2.40
N HIS A 180 -0.41 3.72 2.26
CA HIS A 180 1.00 3.90 1.90
C HIS A 180 1.12 4.38 0.46
N PRO A 181 1.77 5.52 0.19
CA PRO A 181 1.93 6.00 -1.18
C PRO A 181 2.78 5.09 -2.05
N SER A 182 3.67 4.30 -1.44
CA SER A 182 4.46 3.27 -2.12
C SER A 182 3.63 2.10 -2.65
N PHE A 183 2.48 1.79 -2.05
CA PHE A 183 1.60 0.69 -2.47
C PHE A 183 0.93 1.03 -3.81
N ALA A 184 1.57 0.71 -4.93
CA ALA A 184 1.13 1.07 -6.27
C ALA A 184 0.28 0.00 -6.96
N PHE A 185 0.65 -1.27 -6.81
CA PHE A 185 -0.01 -2.41 -7.44
C PHE A 185 -0.42 -3.45 -6.42
N PHE A 186 -1.62 -3.97 -6.57
CA PHE A 186 -2.06 -5.15 -5.84
C PHE A 186 -2.47 -6.26 -6.80
N CYS A 187 -1.95 -7.46 -6.58
CA CYS A 187 -2.19 -8.63 -7.41
C CYS A 187 -2.70 -9.80 -6.57
N GLU A 188 -3.63 -10.61 -7.10
CA GLU A 188 -4.11 -11.80 -6.37
C GLU A 188 -3.00 -12.80 -6.11
N GLY A 189 -2.13 -13.02 -7.06
CA GLY A 189 -1.03 -13.96 -6.88
C GLY A 189 -0.28 -14.26 -8.15
N ASN A 190 0.44 -15.38 -8.15
CA ASN A 190 1.30 -15.77 -9.24
C ASN A 190 0.80 -17.04 -9.97
N GLU A 191 0.82 -17.01 -11.31
CA GLU A 191 0.53 -18.18 -12.17
C GLU A 191 -0.75 -18.92 -11.78
N LEU A 192 -1.81 -18.19 -11.51
CA LEU A 192 -3.07 -18.72 -10.99
C LEU A 192 -3.80 -19.54 -12.05
N VAL A 193 -4.16 -20.76 -11.71
CA VAL A 193 -4.89 -21.70 -12.56
C VAL A 193 -6.06 -22.30 -11.82
N GLY A 194 -7.09 -22.69 -12.55
CA GLY A 194 -8.27 -23.34 -12.00
C GLY A 194 -9.40 -23.34 -13.03
N LYS A 195 -10.31 -24.28 -12.93
CA LYS A 195 -11.47 -24.40 -13.81
C LYS A 195 -12.33 -23.13 -13.83
N ASP A 196 -12.54 -22.54 -12.65
CA ASP A 196 -13.39 -21.37 -12.45
C ASP A 196 -12.54 -20.09 -12.21
N CYS A 197 -11.23 -20.16 -12.42
CA CYS A 197 -10.24 -19.12 -12.13
C CYS A 197 -10.59 -17.77 -12.76
N VAL A 198 -10.93 -17.77 -14.06
CA VAL A 198 -11.16 -16.52 -14.80
C VAL A 198 -12.38 -15.78 -14.26
N ASP A 199 -13.45 -16.47 -13.96
CA ASP A 199 -14.69 -15.84 -13.47
C ASP A 199 -14.52 -15.36 -12.04
N PHE A 200 -13.86 -16.14 -11.18
CA PHE A 200 -13.49 -15.73 -9.82
C PHE A 200 -12.63 -14.45 -9.83
N LEU A 201 -11.58 -14.42 -10.62
CA LEU A 201 -10.68 -13.25 -10.70
C LEU A 201 -11.38 -12.01 -11.26
N LYS A 202 -12.32 -12.14 -12.20
CA LYS A 202 -13.13 -11.01 -12.70
C LYS A 202 -14.02 -10.43 -11.62
N GLU A 203 -14.71 -11.27 -10.87
CA GLU A 203 -15.58 -10.86 -9.77
C GLU A 203 -14.78 -10.11 -8.70
N MET A 204 -13.68 -10.69 -8.27
CA MET A 204 -12.77 -10.12 -7.29
C MET A 204 -12.21 -8.76 -7.73
N LEU A 205 -11.71 -8.64 -8.97
CA LEU A 205 -11.21 -7.37 -9.51
C LEU A 205 -12.31 -6.30 -9.59
N THR A 206 -13.55 -6.70 -9.82
CA THR A 206 -14.70 -5.78 -9.86
C THR A 206 -14.92 -5.16 -8.49
N GLU A 207 -14.77 -5.92 -7.42
CA GLU A 207 -14.86 -5.42 -6.05
C GLU A 207 -13.65 -4.54 -5.69
N TRP A 208 -12.44 -4.98 -5.97
CA TRP A 208 -11.23 -4.24 -5.61
C TRP A 208 -11.12 -2.88 -6.31
N LYS A 209 -11.51 -2.79 -7.57
CA LYS A 209 -11.49 -1.54 -8.35
C LYS A 209 -12.44 -0.45 -7.84
N LYS A 210 -13.26 -0.73 -6.83
CA LYS A 210 -13.99 0.31 -6.10
C LYS A 210 -13.06 1.19 -5.27
N ASP A 211 -11.91 0.66 -4.89
CA ASP A 211 -10.81 1.43 -4.31
C ASP A 211 -9.87 1.89 -5.43
N SER A 212 -9.78 3.19 -5.63
CA SER A 212 -8.99 3.81 -6.71
C SER A 212 -7.55 4.13 -6.33
N ARG A 213 -7.12 3.78 -5.12
CA ARG A 213 -5.77 4.11 -4.62
C ARG A 213 -4.66 3.33 -5.31
N HIS A 214 -4.98 2.16 -5.89
CA HIS A 214 -4.03 1.22 -6.47
C HIS A 214 -4.43 0.78 -7.87
N LEU A 215 -3.48 0.25 -8.63
CA LEU A 215 -3.77 -0.53 -9.83
C LEU A 215 -3.86 -2.02 -9.45
N TYR A 216 -4.96 -2.65 -9.84
CA TYR A 216 -5.26 -4.03 -9.50
C TYR A 216 -4.98 -4.97 -10.67
N VAL A 217 -4.29 -6.07 -10.38
CA VAL A 217 -3.87 -7.09 -11.34
C VAL A 217 -4.47 -8.43 -10.95
N ALA A 218 -5.01 -9.18 -11.91
CA ALA A 218 -5.61 -10.48 -11.64
C ALA A 218 -4.57 -11.52 -11.22
N ALA A 219 -3.49 -11.62 -11.98
CA ALA A 219 -2.40 -12.55 -11.72
C ALA A 219 -1.11 -12.03 -12.33
N SER A 220 0.02 -12.46 -11.77
CA SER A 220 1.37 -12.24 -12.29
C SER A 220 1.94 -13.55 -12.83
N GLY A 221 3.03 -13.48 -13.64
CA GLY A 221 3.78 -14.67 -14.08
C GLY A 221 3.26 -15.36 -15.33
N TYR A 222 2.47 -14.67 -16.17
CA TYR A 222 2.04 -15.14 -17.50
C TYR A 222 2.80 -14.43 -18.62
#